data_e8414b81e8a3e008f4e2c3184647edec
#
_entry.id   e8414b81e8a3e008f4e2c3184647edec
#
_cell.length_a   1.000
_cell.length_b   1.000
_cell.length_c   1.000
_cell.angle_alpha   90.00
_cell.angle_beta   90.00
_cell.angle_gamma   90.00
#
_symmetry.space_group_name_H-M   'P 1'
#
loop_
_entity.id
_entity.type
_entity.pdbx_description
1 polymer ?
#
loop_
_entity_poly.entity_id
_entity_poly.type
_entity_poly.pdbx_seq_one_letter_code
_entity_poly.pdbx_strand_id
1 'polypeptide(L)'
;DYVIMMGYDEHYAGSEVAGSVASMDFERTGIENMLSEVPKEKLVSAIPFYSRIWYTATNEDGSTTVTSEAVSMDYAEQTVAQQGAEKVFDASTGQQYAEWTDDQGRLCQIWLEDEESVRARALLVKEFELAGIAEWVLGNERPAVWPIISESIQ
;
A
#
# COMPACT_ATOMS: atom_id res chain seq x y z
N ASP A 1 -11.17 -18.23 17.83
CA ASP A 1 -9.93 -17.96 17.09
C ASP A 1 -10.23 -16.95 15.99
N TYR A 2 -9.23 -16.16 15.56
CA TYR A 2 -9.33 -15.19 14.48
C TYR A 2 -8.55 -15.66 13.27
N VAL A 3 -8.98 -15.22 12.09
CA VAL A 3 -8.24 -15.34 10.84
C VAL A 3 -7.77 -13.94 10.45
N ILE A 4 -6.49 -13.78 10.18
CA ILE A 4 -5.91 -12.52 9.73
C ILE A 4 -5.63 -12.63 8.24
N MET A 5 -6.34 -11.84 7.43
CA MET A 5 -6.08 -11.68 6.02
C MET A 5 -4.92 -10.68 5.84
N MET A 6 -3.86 -11.09 5.17
CA MET A 6 -2.75 -10.21 4.82
C MET A 6 -3.11 -9.40 3.56
N GLY A 7 -3.68 -8.21 3.75
CA GLY A 7 -4.16 -7.32 2.70
C GLY A 7 -3.04 -6.46 2.08
N TYR A 8 -1.89 -7.08 1.71
CA TYR A 8 -0.72 -6.42 1.14
C TYR A 8 0.05 -7.39 0.24
N ASP A 9 1.14 -6.90 -0.37
CA ASP A 9 1.94 -7.62 -1.36
C ASP A 9 1.17 -7.97 -2.65
N GLU A 10 0.20 -7.15 -3.05
CA GLU A 10 -0.41 -7.20 -4.39
C GLU A 10 0.68 -7.15 -5.46
N HIS A 11 1.62 -6.20 -5.31
CA HIS A 11 2.90 -6.18 -6.01
C HIS A 11 4.02 -6.25 -4.97
N TYR A 12 4.98 -7.14 -5.19
CA TYR A 12 6.05 -7.49 -4.26
C TYR A 12 7.42 -7.50 -4.96
N ALA A 13 8.49 -7.75 -4.22
CA ALA A 13 9.88 -7.68 -4.72
C ALA A 13 10.15 -8.50 -6.00
N GLY A 14 9.38 -9.56 -6.23
CA GLY A 14 9.50 -10.43 -7.42
C GLY A 14 8.57 -10.05 -8.57
N SER A 15 7.81 -8.97 -8.46
CA SER A 15 6.90 -8.54 -9.54
C SER A 15 7.69 -8.01 -10.74
N GLU A 16 7.26 -8.39 -11.93
CA GLU A 16 7.85 -7.95 -13.20
C GLU A 16 7.38 -6.55 -13.64
N VAL A 17 6.34 -6.04 -12.98
CA VAL A 17 5.77 -4.71 -13.23
C VAL A 17 5.64 -3.94 -11.92
N ALA A 18 5.83 -2.63 -11.99
CA ALA A 18 5.59 -1.74 -10.88
C ALA A 18 4.09 -1.64 -10.57
N GLY A 19 3.74 -1.53 -9.29
CA GLY A 19 2.35 -1.38 -8.86
C GLY A 19 2.22 -1.13 -7.37
N SER A 20 0.99 -0.88 -6.93
CA SER A 20 0.65 -0.71 -5.53
C SER A 20 0.95 -1.96 -4.70
N VAL A 21 1.39 -1.77 -3.47
CA VAL A 21 1.49 -2.86 -2.48
C VAL A 21 0.11 -3.42 -2.13
N ALA A 22 -0.90 -2.57 -2.12
CA ALA A 22 -2.30 -2.95 -1.89
C ALA A 22 -3.22 -1.86 -2.44
N SER A 23 -3.83 -2.06 -3.59
CA SER A 23 -4.90 -1.20 -4.07
C SER A 23 -6.17 -1.39 -3.22
N MET A 24 -7.07 -0.39 -3.21
CA MET A 24 -8.34 -0.51 -2.48
C MET A 24 -9.19 -1.66 -3.02
N ASP A 25 -9.17 -1.90 -4.34
CA ASP A 25 -9.92 -3.00 -4.95
C ASP A 25 -9.32 -4.37 -4.58
N PHE A 26 -7.99 -4.47 -4.49
CA PHE A 26 -7.33 -5.69 -4.02
C PHE A 26 -7.77 -6.05 -2.60
N GLU A 27 -7.74 -5.08 -1.69
CA GLU A 27 -8.13 -5.32 -0.30
C GLU A 27 -9.62 -5.64 -0.17
N ARG A 28 -10.49 -4.87 -0.84
CA ARG A 28 -11.95 -5.12 -0.87
C ARG A 28 -12.26 -6.52 -1.39
N THR A 29 -11.70 -6.89 -2.53
CA THR A 29 -11.89 -8.22 -3.14
C THR A 29 -11.37 -9.32 -2.21
N GLY A 30 -10.23 -9.09 -1.55
CA GLY A 30 -9.69 -10.02 -0.55
C GLY A 30 -10.66 -10.24 0.61
N ILE A 31 -11.22 -9.17 1.18
CA ILE A 31 -12.22 -9.24 2.24
C ILE A 31 -13.47 -10.01 1.77
N GLU A 32 -14.03 -9.66 0.61
CA GLU A 32 -15.22 -10.32 0.06
C GLU A 32 -15.00 -11.82 -0.15
N ASN A 33 -13.84 -12.21 -0.68
CA ASN A 33 -13.48 -13.61 -0.85
C ASN A 33 -13.34 -14.34 0.49
N MET A 34 -12.69 -13.72 1.49
CA MET A 34 -12.54 -14.33 2.81
C MET A 34 -13.88 -14.50 3.53
N LEU A 35 -14.81 -13.55 3.36
CA LEU A 35 -16.14 -13.60 3.98
C LEU A 35 -17.01 -14.76 3.42
N SER A 36 -16.66 -15.36 2.29
CA SER A 36 -17.32 -16.57 1.81
C SER A 36 -17.04 -17.79 2.68
N GLU A 37 -15.93 -17.80 3.43
CA GLU A 37 -15.44 -18.93 4.21
C GLU A 37 -15.32 -18.60 5.73
N VAL A 38 -15.10 -17.34 6.07
CA VAL A 38 -14.81 -16.88 7.43
C VAL A 38 -15.90 -15.92 7.91
N PRO A 39 -16.57 -16.19 9.04
CA PRO A 39 -17.49 -15.22 9.63
C PRO A 39 -16.82 -13.88 9.92
N LYS A 40 -17.51 -12.78 9.62
CA LYS A 40 -16.98 -11.41 9.80
C LYS A 40 -16.45 -11.13 11.20
N GLU A 41 -17.08 -11.72 12.23
CA GLU A 41 -16.69 -11.57 13.64
C GLU A 41 -15.36 -12.28 13.98
N LYS A 42 -14.77 -13.00 13.01
CA LYS A 42 -13.49 -13.68 13.14
C LYS A 42 -12.45 -13.22 12.14
N LEU A 43 -12.86 -12.41 11.15
CA LEU A 43 -11.95 -11.91 10.12
C LEU A 43 -11.32 -10.59 10.55
N VAL A 44 -10.00 -10.54 10.53
CA VAL A 44 -9.19 -9.32 10.76
C VAL A 44 -8.51 -8.97 9.43
N SER A 45 -8.61 -7.72 8.97
CA SER A 45 -7.86 -7.25 7.81
C SER A 45 -6.53 -6.66 8.27
N ALA A 46 -5.42 -7.21 7.78
CA ALA A 46 -4.10 -6.64 8.00
C ALA A 46 -3.71 -5.74 6.82
N ILE A 47 -3.36 -4.50 7.13
CA ILE A 47 -3.03 -3.44 6.16
C ILE A 47 -1.53 -3.15 6.15
N PRO A 48 -0.97 -2.61 5.04
CA PRO A 48 0.44 -2.25 4.98
C PRO A 48 0.71 -0.89 5.66
N PHE A 49 1.85 -0.80 6.35
CA PHE A 49 2.46 0.47 6.80
C PHE A 49 3.73 0.79 6.00
N TYR A 50 3.85 0.25 4.80
CA TYR A 50 4.99 0.45 3.91
C TYR A 50 4.51 0.67 2.48
N SER A 51 5.33 1.36 1.72
CA SER A 51 5.19 1.49 0.27
C SER A 51 6.35 0.78 -0.42
N ARG A 52 6.34 0.69 -1.77
CA ARG A 52 7.48 0.28 -2.57
C ARG A 52 7.88 1.37 -3.53
N ILE A 53 9.18 1.70 -3.53
CA ILE A 53 9.76 2.46 -4.62
C ILE A 53 10.20 1.46 -5.68
N TRP A 54 9.69 1.65 -6.87
CA TRP A 54 9.98 0.84 -8.05
C TRP A 54 11.00 1.55 -8.92
N TYR A 55 11.92 0.79 -9.49
CA TYR A 55 12.96 1.26 -10.38
C TYR A 55 12.89 0.45 -11.68
N THR A 56 12.50 1.10 -12.76
CA THR A 56 12.46 0.49 -14.11
C THR A 56 13.61 1.00 -14.94
N ALA A 57 14.55 0.12 -15.26
CA ALA A 57 15.68 0.39 -16.15
C ALA A 57 15.36 -0.11 -17.56
N THR A 58 15.71 0.68 -18.58
CA THR A 58 15.69 0.24 -19.98
C THR A 58 17.07 -0.28 -20.38
N ASN A 59 17.14 -1.52 -20.81
CA ASN A 59 18.37 -2.18 -21.25
C ASN A 59 18.75 -1.76 -22.69
N GLU A 60 19.99 -2.05 -23.10
CA GLU A 60 20.48 -1.72 -24.43
C GLU A 60 19.69 -2.41 -25.57
N ASP A 61 19.12 -3.57 -25.30
CA ASP A 61 18.26 -4.32 -26.25
C ASP A 61 16.79 -3.84 -26.28
N GLY A 62 16.46 -2.80 -25.49
CA GLY A 62 15.13 -2.25 -25.39
C GLY A 62 14.20 -2.98 -24.42
N SER A 63 14.66 -4.05 -23.78
CA SER A 63 13.93 -4.70 -22.69
C SER A 63 13.96 -3.86 -21.41
N THR A 64 13.11 -4.17 -20.44
CA THR A 64 13.10 -3.48 -19.15
C THR A 64 13.43 -4.44 -18.00
N THR A 65 14.11 -3.91 -16.99
CA THR A 65 14.34 -4.60 -15.71
C THR A 65 13.67 -3.81 -14.62
N VAL A 66 12.80 -4.48 -13.86
CA VAL A 66 12.08 -3.88 -12.72
C VAL A 66 12.67 -4.41 -11.43
N THR A 67 13.03 -3.50 -10.53
CA THR A 67 13.45 -3.79 -9.15
C THR A 67 12.69 -2.89 -8.19
N SER A 68 12.68 -3.23 -6.91
CA SER A 68 11.99 -2.41 -5.92
C SER A 68 12.59 -2.57 -4.53
N GLU A 69 12.29 -1.59 -3.68
CA GLU A 69 12.57 -1.65 -2.25
C GLU A 69 11.34 -1.24 -1.44
N ALA A 70 11.10 -1.94 -0.33
CA ALA A 70 10.07 -1.56 0.64
C ALA A 70 10.60 -0.41 1.51
N VAL A 71 9.76 0.59 1.73
CA VAL A 71 10.13 1.81 2.48
C VAL A 71 9.04 2.20 3.47
N SER A 72 9.44 2.81 4.59
CA SER A 72 8.52 3.36 5.58
C SER A 72 7.73 4.54 5.01
N MET A 73 6.62 4.91 5.67
CA MET A 73 5.81 6.09 5.30
C MET A 73 6.65 7.37 5.27
N ASP A 74 7.49 7.60 6.29
CA ASP A 74 8.34 8.79 6.35
C ASP A 74 9.39 8.81 5.25
N TYR A 75 10.03 7.68 5.00
CA TYR A 75 11.05 7.59 3.94
C TYR A 75 10.43 7.79 2.54
N ALA A 76 9.26 7.22 2.30
CA ALA A 76 8.51 7.42 1.06
C ALA A 76 8.20 8.90 0.81
N GLU A 77 7.62 9.57 1.80
CA GLU A 77 7.26 11.00 1.71
C GLU A 77 8.49 11.90 1.51
N GLN A 78 9.56 11.65 2.28
CA GLN A 78 10.81 12.40 2.15
C GLN A 78 11.46 12.19 0.77
N THR A 79 11.44 10.97 0.25
CA THR A 79 12.00 10.67 -1.08
C THR A 79 11.25 11.41 -2.17
N VAL A 80 9.91 11.35 -2.18
CA VAL A 80 9.08 12.07 -3.16
C VAL A 80 9.36 13.58 -3.11
N ALA A 81 9.42 14.15 -1.89
CA ALA A 81 9.72 15.56 -1.70
C ALA A 81 11.14 15.95 -2.17
N GLN A 82 12.15 15.14 -1.87
CA GLN A 82 13.54 15.37 -2.29
C GLN A 82 13.72 15.32 -3.81
N GLN A 83 12.96 14.44 -4.48
CA GLN A 83 12.95 14.33 -5.93
C GLN A 83 12.13 15.43 -6.61
N GLY A 84 11.40 16.24 -5.84
CA GLY A 84 10.50 17.27 -6.38
C GLY A 84 9.35 16.67 -7.21
N ALA A 85 9.01 15.39 -6.96
CA ALA A 85 7.96 14.72 -7.69
C ALA A 85 6.58 15.18 -7.21
N GLU A 86 5.67 15.40 -8.16
CA GLU A 86 4.28 15.76 -7.84
C GLU A 86 3.49 14.51 -7.43
N LYS A 87 2.74 14.61 -6.36
CA LYS A 87 1.79 13.58 -5.96
C LYS A 87 0.46 13.80 -6.68
N VAL A 88 -0.05 12.76 -7.31
CA VAL A 88 -1.34 12.75 -8.01
C VAL A 88 -2.19 11.62 -7.46
N PHE A 89 -3.45 11.88 -7.16
CA PHE A 89 -4.35 10.82 -6.70
C PHE A 89 -4.66 9.85 -7.84
N ASP A 90 -4.27 8.59 -7.66
CA ASP A 90 -4.59 7.49 -8.57
C ASP A 90 -5.91 6.83 -8.13
N ALA A 91 -6.99 7.17 -8.83
CA ALA A 91 -8.31 6.63 -8.54
C ALA A 91 -8.41 5.11 -8.76
N SER A 92 -7.52 4.52 -9.55
CA SER A 92 -7.51 3.07 -9.80
C SER A 92 -7.02 2.26 -8.60
N THR A 93 -6.11 2.85 -7.82
CA THR A 93 -5.56 2.22 -6.60
C THR A 93 -6.16 2.81 -5.32
N GLY A 94 -6.74 4.01 -5.40
CA GLY A 94 -7.20 4.75 -4.24
C GLY A 94 -6.08 5.37 -3.40
N GLN A 95 -4.92 5.61 -4.01
CA GLN A 95 -3.71 6.09 -3.33
C GLN A 95 -3.09 7.30 -4.03
N GLN A 96 -2.23 8.04 -3.32
CA GLN A 96 -1.35 9.03 -3.94
C GLN A 96 -0.25 8.30 -4.72
N TYR A 97 -0.03 8.74 -5.95
CA TYR A 97 1.01 8.25 -6.85
C TYR A 97 2.01 9.34 -7.14
N ALA A 98 3.28 8.97 -7.26
CA ALA A 98 4.34 9.85 -7.74
C ALA A 98 5.33 9.10 -8.62
N GLU A 99 5.93 9.80 -9.57
CA GLU A 99 7.00 9.27 -10.42
C GLU A 99 8.08 10.32 -10.67
N TRP A 100 9.29 9.84 -10.92
CA TRP A 100 10.45 10.66 -11.31
C TRP A 100 11.46 9.83 -12.08
N THR A 101 12.46 10.49 -12.65
CA THR A 101 13.62 9.82 -13.23
C THR A 101 14.83 10.05 -12.32
N ASP A 102 15.52 8.99 -11.93
CA ASP A 102 16.72 9.11 -11.09
C ASP A 102 18.00 9.44 -11.88
N ASP A 103 19.10 9.61 -11.16
CA ASP A 103 20.41 9.94 -11.75
C ASP A 103 20.97 8.85 -12.68
N GLN A 104 20.42 7.64 -12.63
CA GLN A 104 20.77 6.54 -13.51
C GLN A 104 19.85 6.44 -14.74
N GLY A 105 18.92 7.36 -14.88
CA GLY A 105 17.94 7.37 -15.98
C GLY A 105 16.83 6.33 -15.82
N ARG A 106 16.64 5.75 -14.64
CA ARG A 106 15.55 4.80 -14.37
C ARG A 106 14.26 5.55 -14.07
N LEU A 107 13.15 5.02 -14.56
CA LEU A 107 11.84 5.47 -14.11
C LEU A 107 11.61 4.94 -12.69
N CYS A 108 11.35 5.86 -11.77
CA CYS A 108 11.00 5.56 -10.40
C CYS A 108 9.52 5.85 -10.17
N GLN A 109 8.81 4.92 -9.52
CA GLN A 109 7.36 5.01 -9.28
C GLN A 109 7.04 4.57 -7.87
N ILE A 110 6.04 5.20 -7.25
CA ILE A 110 5.55 4.85 -5.92
C ILE A 110 4.06 5.13 -5.79
N TRP A 111 3.34 4.19 -5.18
CA TRP A 111 2.00 4.38 -4.62
C TRP A 111 2.16 4.47 -3.11
N LEU A 112 1.81 5.61 -2.53
CA LEU A 112 2.10 5.91 -1.13
C LEU A 112 1.04 5.32 -0.20
N GLU A 113 1.52 4.68 0.87
CA GLU A 113 0.72 4.52 2.08
C GLU A 113 0.87 5.78 2.93
N ASP A 114 -0.25 6.40 3.23
CA ASP A 114 -0.34 7.64 4.00
C ASP A 114 -1.59 7.64 4.91
N GLU A 115 -1.86 8.74 5.55
CA GLU A 115 -3.01 8.88 6.43
C GLU A 115 -4.35 8.68 5.70
N GLU A 116 -4.43 9.06 4.42
CA GLU A 116 -5.66 8.93 3.64
C GLU A 116 -5.90 7.48 3.23
N SER A 117 -4.87 6.77 2.76
CA SER A 117 -4.97 5.35 2.42
C SER A 117 -5.29 4.51 3.66
N VAL A 118 -4.63 4.77 4.79
CA VAL A 118 -4.93 4.09 6.06
C VAL A 118 -6.37 4.34 6.51
N ARG A 119 -6.88 5.57 6.40
CA ARG A 119 -8.29 5.87 6.69
C ARG A 119 -9.23 5.08 5.80
N ALA A 120 -8.98 5.05 4.50
CA ALA A 120 -9.80 4.31 3.54
C ALA A 120 -9.86 2.81 3.89
N ARG A 121 -8.74 2.21 4.26
CA ARG A 121 -8.64 0.81 4.68
C ARG A 121 -9.39 0.54 5.99
N ALA A 122 -9.23 1.41 6.99
CA ALA A 122 -9.95 1.30 8.25
C ALA A 122 -11.48 1.41 8.04
N LEU A 123 -11.92 2.23 7.09
CA LEU A 123 -13.34 2.32 6.72
C LEU A 123 -13.86 1.05 6.04
N LEU A 124 -13.03 0.29 5.30
CA LEU A 124 -13.43 -1.04 4.80
C LEU A 124 -13.71 -2.00 5.96
N VAL A 125 -12.83 -2.01 6.97
CA VAL A 125 -13.04 -2.86 8.18
C VAL A 125 -14.38 -2.55 8.83
N LYS A 126 -14.75 -1.28 8.94
CA LYS A 126 -16.05 -0.83 9.47
C LYS A 126 -17.20 -1.20 8.54
N GLU A 127 -17.07 -0.96 7.25
CA GLU A 127 -18.09 -1.26 6.23
C GLU A 127 -18.50 -2.72 6.25
N PHE A 128 -17.51 -3.61 6.31
CA PHE A 128 -17.74 -5.06 6.35
C PHE A 128 -17.98 -5.60 7.77
N GLU A 129 -17.97 -4.74 8.79
CA GLU A 129 -18.16 -5.12 10.21
C GLU A 129 -17.21 -6.23 10.66
N LEU A 130 -15.93 -6.15 10.26
CA LEU A 130 -14.92 -7.16 10.57
C LEU A 130 -14.57 -7.17 12.07
N ALA A 131 -13.93 -8.24 12.52
CA ALA A 131 -13.47 -8.40 13.90
C ALA A 131 -12.44 -7.34 14.32
N GLY A 132 -11.68 -6.81 13.37
CA GLY A 132 -10.67 -5.79 13.63
C GLY A 132 -9.72 -5.54 12.46
N ILE A 133 -8.74 -4.72 12.74
CA ILE A 133 -7.65 -4.36 11.85
C ILE A 133 -6.32 -4.80 12.47
N ALA A 134 -5.40 -5.22 11.65
CA ALA A 134 -4.00 -5.46 12.01
C ALA A 134 -3.10 -4.70 11.01
N GLU A 135 -1.83 -4.60 11.29
CA GLU A 135 -0.90 -3.84 10.46
C GLU A 135 0.45 -4.53 10.30
N TRP A 136 1.07 -4.30 9.15
CA TRP A 136 2.42 -4.73 8.84
C TRP A 136 3.23 -3.57 8.25
N VAL A 137 4.28 -3.07 8.88
CA VAL A 137 4.89 -3.53 10.13
C VAL A 137 5.15 -2.31 11.03
N LEU A 138 5.02 -2.53 12.34
CA LEU A 138 5.32 -1.54 13.36
C LEU A 138 6.71 -0.93 13.18
N GLY A 139 6.80 0.40 13.27
CA GLY A 139 8.01 1.18 13.05
C GLY A 139 8.12 1.78 11.64
N ASN A 140 7.24 1.40 10.72
CA ASN A 140 7.14 1.99 9.38
C ASN A 140 6.06 3.08 9.27
N GLU A 141 5.16 3.14 10.25
CA GLU A 141 4.06 4.09 10.28
C GLU A 141 4.47 5.47 10.77
N ARG A 142 3.68 6.45 10.36
CA ARG A 142 3.66 7.77 11.01
C ARG A 142 2.70 7.75 12.21
N PRO A 143 3.06 8.37 13.34
CA PRO A 143 2.20 8.36 14.55
C PRO A 143 0.76 8.85 14.31
N ALA A 144 0.55 9.69 13.29
CA ALA A 144 -0.76 10.23 12.94
C ALA A 144 -1.77 9.16 12.48
N VAL A 145 -1.33 7.97 12.05
CA VAL A 145 -2.26 6.90 11.61
C VAL A 145 -3.05 6.28 12.76
N TRP A 146 -2.51 6.26 13.98
CA TRP A 146 -3.15 5.59 15.10
C TRP A 146 -4.49 6.19 15.51
N PRO A 147 -4.61 7.52 15.72
CA PRO A 147 -5.91 8.12 15.96
C PRO A 147 -6.87 7.93 14.79
N ILE A 148 -6.38 7.97 13.53
CA ILE A 148 -7.19 7.74 12.33
C ILE A 148 -7.81 6.35 12.34
N ILE A 149 -7.03 5.31 12.62
CA ILE A 149 -7.53 3.93 12.73
C ILE A 149 -8.59 3.87 13.84
N SER A 150 -8.24 4.34 15.03
CA SER A 150 -9.14 4.30 16.20
C SER A 150 -10.48 5.00 15.96
N GLU A 151 -10.48 6.17 15.31
CA GLU A 151 -11.68 6.92 14.98
C GLU A 151 -12.50 6.28 13.85
N SER A 152 -11.84 5.64 12.89
CA SER A 152 -12.49 5.09 11.70
C SER A 152 -13.23 3.78 11.98
N ILE A 153 -12.76 2.96 12.94
CA ILE A 153 -13.37 1.66 13.24
C ILE A 153 -14.41 1.72 14.38
N GLN A 154 -14.57 2.87 15.06
CA GLN A 154 -15.64 3.11 16.02
C GLN A 154 -16.96 3.39 15.29
#